data_4165688a1c60db48ccac712851662e84
#
_entry.id   4165688a1c60db48ccac712851662e84
#
_cell.length_a   1.000
_cell.length_b   1.000
_cell.length_c   1.000
_cell.angle_alpha   90.00
_cell.angle_beta   90.00
_cell.angle_gamma   90.00
#
_symmetry.space_group_name_H-M   'P 1'
#
loop_
_entity.id
_entity.type
_entity.pdbx_description
1 polymer ?
#
loop_
_entity_poly.entity_id
_entity_poly.type
_entity_poly.pdbx_seq_one_letter_code
_entity_poly.pdbx_strand_id
1 'polypeptide(L)'
;MLAAQGYQESRLDQQARSEVGAIGVMQLMPATGAELKVGDIRQIEPNVHAGAKYLDQLMTRYFKDANFDEANRTLFAFAAYNAGPGRIQQMRTEAKKRGLDPDQWFNSVEIVVAEKVGAETTTYVRNIFKYYVAYKLIEDAEAAKRKARGQAGKPAG
;
A
#
# COMPACT_ATOMS: atom_id res chain seq x y z
N MET A 1 7.63 1.22 -1.46
CA MET A 1 6.20 0.94 -1.31
C MET A 1 5.34 2.18 -1.15
N LEU A 2 5.63 3.07 -0.20
CA LEU A 2 4.82 4.27 0.07
C LEU A 2 4.65 5.18 -1.16
N ALA A 3 5.72 5.38 -1.95
CA ALA A 3 5.66 6.15 -3.21
C ALA A 3 4.72 5.51 -4.25
N ALA A 4 4.74 4.18 -4.36
CA ALA A 4 3.83 3.44 -5.26
C ALA A 4 2.35 3.61 -4.83
N GLN A 5 2.09 3.60 -3.53
CA GLN A 5 0.76 3.85 -2.98
C GLN A 5 0.34 5.30 -3.23
N GLY A 6 1.17 6.29 -2.89
CA GLY A 6 0.86 7.70 -3.14
C GLY A 6 0.63 8.02 -4.63
N TYR A 7 1.34 7.33 -5.52
CA TYR A 7 1.08 7.42 -6.95
C TYR A 7 -0.29 6.84 -7.33
N GLN A 8 -0.69 5.71 -6.74
CA GLN A 8 -2.02 5.14 -6.95
C GLN A 8 -3.12 6.04 -6.38
N GLU A 9 -2.90 6.66 -5.23
CA GLU A 9 -3.88 7.51 -4.55
C GLU A 9 -4.14 8.83 -5.30
N SER A 10 -3.10 9.53 -5.72
CA SER A 10 -3.20 10.90 -6.22
C SER A 10 -2.24 11.26 -7.34
N ARG A 11 -1.43 10.33 -7.85
CA ARG A 11 -0.25 10.59 -8.68
C ARG A 11 0.76 11.51 -8.00
N LEU A 12 0.88 11.40 -6.67
CA LEU A 12 1.74 12.23 -5.82
C LEU A 12 1.32 13.71 -5.78
N ASP A 13 0.05 14.01 -6.04
CA ASP A 13 -0.47 15.38 -6.01
C ASP A 13 -1.02 15.74 -4.63
N GLN A 14 -0.37 16.68 -3.93
CA GLN A 14 -0.82 17.16 -2.63
C GLN A 14 -2.12 18.00 -2.72
N GLN A 15 -2.43 18.55 -3.88
CA GLN A 15 -3.65 19.32 -4.09
C GLN A 15 -4.87 18.45 -4.39
N ALA A 16 -4.66 17.15 -4.65
CA ALA A 16 -5.74 16.22 -4.95
C ALA A 16 -6.77 16.19 -3.82
N ARG A 17 -8.04 16.20 -4.23
CA ARG A 17 -9.22 16.07 -3.35
C ARG A 17 -10.19 15.11 -4.02
N SER A 18 -10.65 14.11 -3.26
CA SER A 18 -11.71 13.22 -3.76
C SER A 18 -13.10 13.82 -3.49
N GLU A 19 -14.10 13.32 -4.19
CA GLU A 19 -15.51 13.71 -4.00
C GLU A 19 -16.00 13.44 -2.57
N VAL A 20 -15.44 12.43 -1.90
CA VAL A 20 -15.76 12.08 -0.51
C VAL A 20 -14.92 12.83 0.53
N GLY A 21 -14.02 13.73 0.09
CA GLY A 21 -13.26 14.60 0.97
C GLY A 21 -11.89 14.06 1.40
N ALA A 22 -11.36 13.02 0.76
CA ALA A 22 -9.99 12.58 0.98
C ALA A 22 -8.98 13.62 0.45
N ILE A 23 -7.83 13.75 1.12
CA ILE A 23 -6.89 14.86 0.95
C ILE A 23 -5.48 14.37 0.61
N GLY A 24 -4.88 14.96 -0.41
CA GLY A 24 -3.45 15.00 -0.67
C GLY A 24 -2.84 13.73 -1.22
N VAL A 25 -1.53 13.64 -1.16
CA VAL A 25 -0.72 12.55 -1.74
C VAL A 25 -1.25 11.17 -1.34
N MET A 26 -1.63 10.99 -0.07
CA MET A 26 -2.05 9.71 0.48
C MET A 26 -3.57 9.55 0.59
N GLN A 27 -4.34 10.49 0.06
CA GLN A 27 -5.81 10.49 0.05
C GLN A 27 -6.42 10.12 1.41
N LEU A 28 -6.04 10.87 2.45
CA LEU A 28 -6.50 10.64 3.80
C LEU A 28 -7.78 11.42 4.11
N MET A 29 -8.70 10.77 4.79
CA MET A 29 -9.86 11.45 5.36
C MET A 29 -9.42 12.37 6.52
N PRO A 30 -10.02 13.55 6.68
CA PRO A 30 -9.70 14.48 7.78
C PRO A 30 -9.78 13.83 9.16
N ALA A 31 -10.78 12.98 9.39
CA ALA A 31 -10.94 12.25 10.64
C ALA A 31 -9.74 11.33 10.93
N THR A 32 -9.27 10.59 9.93
CA THR A 32 -8.08 9.73 10.03
C THR A 32 -6.84 10.55 10.34
N GLY A 33 -6.65 11.68 9.66
CA GLY A 33 -5.53 12.58 9.92
C GLY A 33 -5.53 13.11 11.36
N ALA A 34 -6.68 13.50 11.87
CA ALA A 34 -6.85 13.97 13.24
C ALA A 34 -6.55 12.86 14.28
N GLU A 35 -7.03 11.65 14.05
CA GLU A 35 -6.78 10.49 14.92
C GLU A 35 -5.30 10.15 15.00
N LEU A 36 -4.60 10.24 13.88
CA LEU A 36 -3.16 9.93 13.79
C LEU A 36 -2.26 10.97 14.47
N LYS A 37 -2.75 12.18 14.74
CA LYS A 37 -2.03 13.27 15.45
C LYS A 37 -0.68 13.61 14.81
N VAL A 38 -0.67 13.79 13.50
CA VAL A 38 0.57 14.08 12.73
C VAL A 38 0.65 15.53 12.26
N GLY A 39 -0.33 16.38 12.62
CA GLY A 39 -0.44 17.75 12.14
C GLY A 39 -1.45 17.91 11.01
N ASP A 40 -1.30 19.00 10.25
CA ASP A 40 -2.26 19.37 9.20
C ASP A 40 -1.99 18.56 7.91
N ILE A 41 -2.84 17.59 7.62
CA ILE A 41 -2.73 16.73 6.43
C ILE A 41 -2.94 17.47 5.08
N ARG A 42 -3.30 18.76 5.11
CA ARG A 42 -3.29 19.61 3.91
C ARG A 42 -1.88 19.97 3.46
N GLN A 43 -0.89 19.80 4.31
CA GLN A 43 0.53 19.92 4.01
C GLN A 43 1.11 18.56 3.63
N ILE A 44 2.11 18.56 2.74
CA ILE A 44 2.65 17.33 2.14
C ILE A 44 3.32 16.41 3.20
N GLU A 45 4.15 16.96 4.07
CA GLU A 45 4.88 16.17 5.06
C GLU A 45 3.96 15.50 6.08
N PRO A 46 3.02 16.18 6.76
CA PRO A 46 2.02 15.55 7.61
C PRO A 46 1.14 14.54 6.86
N ASN A 47 0.79 14.81 5.60
CA ASN A 47 -0.02 13.90 4.79
C ASN A 47 0.70 12.58 4.53
N VAL A 48 1.94 12.63 4.07
CA VAL A 48 2.77 11.43 3.82
C VAL A 48 3.06 10.69 5.12
N HIS A 49 3.36 11.42 6.21
CA HIS A 49 3.58 10.84 7.54
C HIS A 49 2.32 10.12 8.05
N ALA A 50 1.15 10.74 7.92
CA ALA A 50 -0.11 10.11 8.30
C ALA A 50 -0.38 8.84 7.49
N GLY A 51 -0.16 8.87 6.17
CA GLY A 51 -0.31 7.69 5.31
C GLY A 51 0.61 6.54 5.71
N ALA A 52 1.87 6.84 5.98
CA ALA A 52 2.85 5.85 6.46
C ALA A 52 2.43 5.26 7.82
N LYS A 53 2.02 6.11 8.76
CA LYS A 53 1.59 5.69 10.10
C LYS A 53 0.30 4.86 10.05
N TYR A 54 -0.63 5.20 9.18
CA TYR A 54 -1.85 4.43 9.00
C TYR A 54 -1.55 3.05 8.38
N LEU A 55 -0.70 3.01 7.36
CA LEU A 55 -0.28 1.75 6.75
C LEU A 55 0.44 0.84 7.77
N ASP A 56 1.32 1.40 8.60
CA ASP A 56 1.97 0.67 9.69
C ASP A 56 0.94 0.10 10.69
N GLN A 57 -0.05 0.87 11.08
CA GLN A 57 -1.14 0.38 11.94
C GLN A 57 -1.92 -0.77 11.29
N LEU A 58 -2.19 -0.69 9.99
CA LEU A 58 -2.86 -1.77 9.27
C LEU A 58 -2.02 -3.05 9.23
N MET A 59 -0.70 -2.93 9.09
CA MET A 59 0.22 -4.08 9.11
C MET A 59 0.43 -4.69 10.49
N THR A 60 0.39 -3.87 11.56
CA THR A 60 0.83 -4.32 12.90
C THR A 60 -0.31 -4.56 13.88
N ARG A 61 -1.44 -3.86 13.76
CA ARG A 61 -2.53 -3.90 14.74
C ARG A 61 -3.75 -4.69 14.29
N TYR A 62 -3.98 -4.75 12.97
CA TYR A 62 -5.08 -5.50 12.39
C TYR A 62 -4.61 -6.89 11.98
N PHE A 63 -5.56 -7.80 11.73
CA PHE A 63 -5.28 -9.17 11.29
C PHE A 63 -4.38 -9.98 12.23
N LYS A 64 -4.58 -9.84 13.54
CA LYS A 64 -3.77 -10.52 14.58
C LYS A 64 -3.82 -12.05 14.51
N ASP A 65 -4.90 -12.59 13.93
CA ASP A 65 -5.12 -14.01 13.70
C ASP A 65 -4.47 -14.54 12.42
N ALA A 66 -3.88 -13.65 11.62
CA ALA A 66 -3.33 -14.01 10.32
C ALA A 66 -1.88 -14.50 10.42
N ASN A 67 -1.59 -15.54 9.65
CA ASN A 67 -0.23 -16.04 9.47
C ASN A 67 0.35 -15.52 8.14
N PHE A 68 0.40 -14.20 7.99
CA PHE A 68 0.92 -13.56 6.79
C PHE A 68 2.43 -13.68 6.68
N ASP A 69 2.93 -14.03 5.50
CA ASP A 69 4.28 -13.66 5.11
C ASP A 69 4.38 -12.14 4.88
N GLU A 70 5.60 -11.63 4.67
CA GLU A 70 5.85 -10.19 4.50
C GLU A 70 5.09 -9.60 3.30
N ALA A 71 5.04 -10.34 2.19
CA ALA A 71 4.36 -9.89 0.97
C ALA A 71 2.85 -9.81 1.19
N ASN A 72 2.23 -10.85 1.71
CA ASN A 72 0.80 -10.89 1.98
C ASN A 72 0.41 -9.85 3.03
N ARG A 73 1.18 -9.67 4.12
CA ARG A 73 0.96 -8.62 5.12
C ARG A 73 0.80 -7.24 4.47
N THR A 74 1.65 -6.94 3.52
CA THR A 74 1.62 -5.67 2.79
C THR A 74 0.43 -5.57 1.84
N LEU A 75 0.11 -6.62 1.09
CA LEU A 75 -1.03 -6.64 0.16
C LEU A 75 -2.35 -6.48 0.91
N PHE A 76 -2.54 -7.18 2.03
CA PHE A 76 -3.70 -7.03 2.90
C PHE A 76 -3.81 -5.65 3.53
N ALA A 77 -2.68 -5.01 3.89
CA ALA A 77 -2.68 -3.65 4.40
C ALA A 77 -3.12 -2.65 3.32
N PHE A 78 -2.70 -2.80 2.07
CA PHE A 78 -3.19 -1.97 0.96
C PHE A 78 -4.68 -2.18 0.73
N ALA A 79 -5.16 -3.40 0.71
CA ALA A 79 -6.58 -3.69 0.57
C ALA A 79 -7.40 -3.05 1.71
N ALA A 80 -6.89 -3.14 2.94
CA ALA A 80 -7.52 -2.55 4.12
C ALA A 80 -7.48 -1.02 4.13
N TYR A 81 -6.43 -0.42 3.57
CA TYR A 81 -6.34 1.02 3.39
C TYR A 81 -7.46 1.55 2.49
N ASN A 82 -7.72 0.87 1.38
CA ASN A 82 -8.75 1.23 0.41
C ASN A 82 -10.17 0.87 0.88
N ALA A 83 -10.40 -0.36 1.34
CA ALA A 83 -11.74 -0.88 1.61
C ALA A 83 -12.12 -0.92 3.11
N GLY A 84 -11.18 -0.62 3.99
CA GLY A 84 -11.33 -0.72 5.45
C GLY A 84 -10.97 -2.09 6.01
N PRO A 85 -10.26 -2.14 7.16
CA PRO A 85 -9.75 -3.38 7.73
C PRO A 85 -10.85 -4.36 8.14
N GLY A 86 -11.98 -3.87 8.66
CA GLY A 86 -13.10 -4.72 9.05
C GLY A 86 -13.73 -5.47 7.86
N ARG A 87 -13.85 -4.79 6.72
CA ARG A 87 -14.36 -5.41 5.48
C ARG A 87 -13.41 -6.47 4.95
N ILE A 88 -12.10 -6.20 4.93
CA ILE A 88 -11.10 -7.17 4.49
C ILE A 88 -11.05 -8.39 5.44
N GLN A 89 -11.20 -8.20 6.75
CA GLN A 89 -11.30 -9.31 7.69
C GLN A 89 -12.52 -10.20 7.42
N GLN A 90 -13.66 -9.61 7.06
CA GLN A 90 -14.84 -10.38 6.64
C GLN A 90 -14.58 -11.21 5.37
N MET A 91 -13.85 -10.64 4.40
CA MET A 91 -13.48 -11.34 3.15
C MET A 91 -12.50 -12.49 3.41
N ARG A 92 -11.56 -12.34 4.33
CA ARG A 92 -10.69 -13.44 4.80
C ARG A 92 -11.53 -14.59 5.40
N THR A 93 -12.47 -14.25 6.26
CA THR A 93 -13.39 -15.24 6.87
C THR A 93 -14.21 -15.97 5.83
N GLU A 94 -14.70 -15.24 4.83
CA GLU A 94 -15.48 -15.83 3.73
C GLU A 94 -14.61 -16.71 2.82
N ALA A 95 -13.39 -16.31 2.53
CA ALA A 95 -12.42 -17.12 1.78
C ALA A 95 -12.16 -18.45 2.47
N LYS A 96 -11.94 -18.43 3.79
CA LYS A 96 -11.76 -19.64 4.60
C LYS A 96 -12.99 -20.58 4.51
N LYS A 97 -14.22 -20.04 4.54
CA LYS A 97 -15.45 -20.84 4.40
C LYS A 97 -15.55 -21.52 3.03
N ARG A 98 -14.96 -20.92 2.00
CA ARG A 98 -14.92 -21.47 0.63
C ARG A 98 -13.76 -22.45 0.39
N GLY A 99 -12.95 -22.74 1.41
CA GLY A 99 -11.76 -23.59 1.30
C GLY A 99 -10.57 -22.90 0.64
N LEU A 100 -10.61 -21.57 0.54
CA LEU A 100 -9.47 -20.75 0.09
C LEU A 100 -8.57 -20.39 1.28
N ASP A 101 -7.29 -20.13 1.01
CA ASP A 101 -6.36 -19.68 2.03
C ASP A 101 -6.67 -18.24 2.47
N PRO A 102 -7.09 -18.00 3.72
CA PRO A 102 -7.44 -16.67 4.21
C PRO A 102 -6.21 -15.74 4.36
N ASP A 103 -4.99 -16.30 4.34
CA ASP A 103 -3.74 -15.57 4.53
C ASP A 103 -3.00 -15.29 3.22
N GLN A 104 -3.56 -15.77 2.11
CA GLN A 104 -3.06 -15.54 0.76
C GLN A 104 -3.94 -14.53 0.01
N TRP A 105 -3.31 -13.46 -0.52
CA TRP A 105 -4.04 -12.46 -1.28
C TRP A 105 -4.35 -12.93 -2.70
N PHE A 106 -3.29 -13.13 -3.52
CA PHE A 106 -3.45 -13.51 -4.93
C PHE A 106 -4.05 -14.90 -5.09
N ASN A 107 -4.99 -15.03 -6.02
CA ASN A 107 -5.74 -16.26 -6.33
C ASN A 107 -6.51 -16.85 -5.13
N SER A 108 -6.72 -16.07 -4.07
CA SER A 108 -7.45 -16.49 -2.89
C SER A 108 -8.39 -15.37 -2.41
N VAL A 109 -8.02 -14.57 -1.41
CA VAL A 109 -8.91 -13.54 -0.84
C VAL A 109 -9.28 -12.47 -1.86
N GLU A 110 -8.41 -12.15 -2.82
CA GLU A 110 -8.73 -11.20 -3.89
C GLU A 110 -9.97 -11.59 -4.69
N ILE A 111 -10.22 -12.91 -4.89
CA ILE A 111 -11.39 -13.40 -5.62
C ILE A 111 -12.67 -13.01 -4.85
N VAL A 112 -12.68 -13.25 -3.55
CA VAL A 112 -13.81 -12.91 -2.68
C VAL A 112 -14.01 -11.40 -2.61
N VAL A 113 -12.91 -10.63 -2.55
CA VAL A 113 -12.96 -9.16 -2.56
C VAL A 113 -13.52 -8.65 -3.88
N ALA A 114 -13.07 -9.19 -5.03
CA ALA A 114 -13.59 -8.80 -6.33
C ALA A 114 -15.12 -9.02 -6.46
N GLU A 115 -15.61 -10.13 -5.93
CA GLU A 115 -17.04 -10.51 -5.98
C GLU A 115 -17.90 -9.69 -5.02
N LYS A 116 -17.44 -9.49 -3.77
CA LYS A 116 -18.29 -8.96 -2.69
C LYS A 116 -18.04 -7.49 -2.36
N VAL A 117 -16.87 -6.98 -2.64
CA VAL A 117 -16.49 -5.58 -2.41
C VAL A 117 -16.46 -4.80 -3.72
N GLY A 118 -15.90 -5.40 -4.76
CA GLY A 118 -15.79 -4.84 -6.10
C GLY A 118 -14.37 -4.88 -6.65
N ALA A 119 -14.27 -4.73 -7.96
CA ALA A 119 -12.99 -4.77 -8.68
C ALA A 119 -12.07 -3.58 -8.36
N GLU A 120 -12.60 -2.49 -7.80
CA GLU A 120 -11.83 -1.30 -7.46
C GLU A 120 -10.71 -1.63 -6.48
N THR A 121 -11.01 -2.30 -5.36
CA THR A 121 -10.02 -2.66 -4.33
C THR A 121 -8.97 -3.62 -4.87
N THR A 122 -9.34 -4.62 -5.66
CA THR A 122 -8.37 -5.56 -6.25
C THR A 122 -7.49 -4.89 -7.29
N THR A 123 -8.05 -3.98 -8.08
CA THR A 123 -7.29 -3.15 -9.04
C THR A 123 -6.34 -2.21 -8.32
N TYR A 124 -6.77 -1.59 -7.23
CA TYR A 124 -5.95 -0.74 -6.37
C TYR A 124 -4.70 -1.49 -5.88
N VAL A 125 -4.87 -2.65 -5.26
CA VAL A 125 -3.74 -3.47 -4.77
C VAL A 125 -2.82 -3.89 -5.92
N ARG A 126 -3.36 -4.36 -7.03
CA ARG A 126 -2.59 -4.77 -8.22
C ARG A 126 -1.77 -3.63 -8.80
N ASN A 127 -2.33 -2.44 -8.89
CA ASN A 127 -1.63 -1.26 -9.41
C ASN A 127 -0.48 -0.84 -8.50
N ILE A 128 -0.67 -0.81 -7.17
CA ILE A 128 0.40 -0.48 -6.22
C ILE A 128 1.54 -1.51 -6.35
N PHE A 129 1.22 -2.79 -6.41
CA PHE A 129 2.22 -3.84 -6.58
C PHE A 129 3.01 -3.66 -7.89
N LYS A 130 2.32 -3.38 -9.00
CA LYS A 130 2.95 -3.08 -10.29
C LYS A 130 3.89 -1.87 -10.21
N TYR A 131 3.46 -0.77 -9.61
CA TYR A 131 4.29 0.42 -9.44
C TYR A 131 5.49 0.16 -8.53
N TYR A 132 5.30 -0.59 -7.45
CA TYR A 132 6.38 -0.98 -6.56
C TYR A 132 7.46 -1.79 -7.30
N VAL A 133 7.06 -2.78 -8.09
CA VAL A 133 8.00 -3.57 -8.91
C VAL A 133 8.74 -2.69 -9.90
N ALA A 134 8.05 -1.77 -10.58
CA ALA A 134 8.67 -0.84 -11.52
C ALA A 134 9.70 0.07 -10.84
N TYR A 135 9.38 0.66 -9.68
CA TYR A 135 10.33 1.47 -8.91
C TYR A 135 11.54 0.66 -8.44
N LYS A 136 11.31 -0.57 -7.98
CA LYS A 136 12.39 -1.45 -7.51
C LYS A 136 13.36 -1.79 -8.64
N LEU A 137 12.86 -2.10 -9.83
CA LEU A 137 13.70 -2.37 -11.00
C LEU A 137 14.53 -1.15 -11.41
N ILE A 138 13.98 0.06 -11.32
CA ILE A 138 14.71 1.30 -11.61
C ILE A 138 15.83 1.52 -10.58
N GLU A 139 15.53 1.39 -9.29
CA GLU A 139 16.52 1.51 -8.20
C GLU A 139 17.68 0.52 -8.37
N ASP A 140 17.35 -0.75 -8.66
CA ASP A 140 18.36 -1.79 -8.84
C ASP A 140 19.23 -1.54 -10.07
N ALA A 141 18.65 -1.06 -11.18
CA ALA A 141 19.39 -0.68 -12.39
C ALA A 141 20.32 0.52 -12.14
N GLU A 142 19.86 1.53 -11.40
CA GLU A 142 20.68 2.68 -11.04
C GLU A 142 21.82 2.31 -10.07
N ALA A 143 21.54 1.44 -9.10
CA ALA A 143 22.56 0.92 -8.19
C ALA A 143 23.65 0.14 -8.93
N ALA A 144 23.25 -0.72 -9.89
CA ALA A 144 24.19 -1.44 -10.75
C ALA A 144 25.07 -0.49 -11.59
N LYS A 145 24.47 0.57 -12.19
CA LYS A 145 25.21 1.59 -12.93
C LYS A 145 26.22 2.35 -12.06
N ARG A 146 25.82 2.72 -10.83
CA ARG A 146 26.72 3.39 -9.87
C ARG A 146 27.90 2.50 -9.49
N LYS A 147 27.65 1.22 -9.22
CA LYS A 147 28.69 0.24 -8.90
C LYS A 147 29.68 0.06 -10.04
N ALA A 148 29.20 -0.08 -11.28
CA ALA A 148 30.06 -0.21 -12.47
C ALA A 148 30.94 1.03 -12.69
N ARG A 149 30.40 2.25 -12.53
CA ARG A 149 31.17 3.50 -12.64
C ARG A 149 32.23 3.62 -11.55
N GLY A 150 31.94 3.22 -10.30
CA GLY A 150 32.89 3.24 -9.20
C GLY A 150 34.04 2.24 -9.37
N GLN A 151 33.82 1.15 -10.08
CA GLN A 151 34.87 0.16 -10.42
C GLN A 151 35.75 0.65 -11.58
N ALA A 152 35.17 1.33 -12.58
CA ALA A 152 35.91 1.88 -13.73
C ALA A 152 36.81 3.06 -13.38
N GLY A 153 36.59 3.73 -12.25
CA GLY A 153 37.40 4.88 -11.79
C GLY A 153 38.56 4.53 -10.86
N LYS A 154 38.82 3.25 -10.55
CA LYS A 154 40.04 2.86 -9.82
C LYS A 154 41.19 2.65 -10.79
N PRO A 155 42.32 3.43 -10.73
CA PRO A 155 43.49 3.14 -11.51
C PRO A 155 44.01 1.75 -11.15
N ALA A 156 44.37 0.97 -12.16
CA ALA A 156 45.11 -0.27 -11.98
C ALA A 156 46.42 0.06 -11.27
N GLY A 157 46.58 -0.38 -10.02
CA GLY A 157 47.81 -0.25 -9.25
C GLY A 157 48.87 -1.22 -9.75
#